data_3aca2244095734d282eab33cae8850aa
#
_entry.id   3aca2244095734d282eab33cae8850aa
#
_cell.length_a   1.000
_cell.length_b   1.000
_cell.length_c   1.000
_cell.angle_alpha   90.00
_cell.angle_beta   90.00
_cell.angle_gamma   90.00
#
_symmetry.space_group_name_H-M   'P 1'
#
loop_
_entity.id
_entity.type
_entity.pdbx_description
1 polymer ?
#
loop_
_entity_poly.entity_id
_entity_poly.type
_entity_poly.pdbx_seq_one_letter_code
_entity_poly.pdbx_strand_id
1 'polypeptide(L)'
;MNRNLLKLIVACGTACFIACTAPQKAETEKWSERMARSEMKRFPEPWMIEKAKVPRWGYTHGLVVKSMLEEWKHTGDSTYYEYAKIYADSLIDTDGHIKTMKYLSFNIDNVNG
;
A
#
# COMPACT_ATOMS: atom_id res chain seq x y z
N MET A 1 -21.60 -2.58 -66.14
CA MET A 1 -20.94 -2.72 -64.85
C MET A 1 -21.67 -3.86 -64.09
N ASN A 2 -20.96 -4.97 -63.86
CA ASN A 2 -21.57 -6.27 -63.53
C ASN A 2 -21.98 -6.29 -62.05
N ARG A 3 -23.25 -6.41 -61.76
CA ARG A 3 -23.85 -6.41 -60.39
C ARG A 3 -23.32 -7.55 -59.49
N ASN A 4 -22.66 -8.55 -60.08
CA ASN A 4 -22.06 -9.69 -59.36
C ASN A 4 -20.68 -9.40 -58.79
N LEU A 5 -19.99 -8.37 -59.31
CA LEU A 5 -18.66 -7.96 -58.80
C LEU A 5 -18.76 -7.17 -57.48
N LEU A 6 -19.90 -6.49 -57.32
CA LEU A 6 -20.14 -5.69 -56.10
C LEU A 6 -20.49 -6.56 -54.87
N LYS A 7 -20.97 -7.81 -55.11
CA LYS A 7 -21.31 -8.73 -54.03
C LYS A 7 -20.07 -9.48 -53.47
N LEU A 8 -18.96 -9.50 -54.23
CA LEU A 8 -17.75 -10.19 -53.78
C LEU A 8 -16.88 -9.34 -52.87
N ILE A 9 -17.06 -8.01 -52.90
CA ILE A 9 -16.24 -7.06 -52.09
C ILE A 9 -16.78 -6.92 -50.66
N VAL A 10 -18.06 -7.21 -50.41
CA VAL A 10 -18.69 -7.07 -49.10
C VAL A 10 -18.43 -8.28 -48.18
N ALA A 11 -17.98 -9.42 -48.72
CA ALA A 11 -17.80 -10.65 -47.93
C ALA A 11 -16.39 -10.81 -47.30
N CYS A 12 -15.46 -9.87 -47.50
CA CYS A 12 -14.09 -10.01 -47.04
C CYS A 12 -13.70 -9.03 -45.93
N GLY A 13 -14.68 -8.33 -45.28
CA GLY A 13 -14.45 -7.22 -44.37
C GLY A 13 -14.62 -7.51 -42.88
N THR A 14 -14.93 -8.74 -42.46
CA THR A 14 -15.01 -9.12 -41.04
C THR A 14 -13.89 -10.06 -40.66
N ALA A 15 -12.65 -9.60 -40.77
CA ALA A 15 -11.55 -10.19 -40.02
C ALA A 15 -11.76 -9.76 -38.56
N CYS A 16 -12.41 -10.60 -37.77
CA CYS A 16 -12.40 -10.50 -36.31
C CYS A 16 -10.95 -10.49 -35.83
N PHE A 17 -10.43 -9.32 -35.46
CA PHE A 17 -9.27 -9.22 -34.62
C PHE A 17 -9.67 -9.76 -33.24
N ILE A 18 -9.66 -11.08 -33.08
CA ILE A 18 -9.55 -11.68 -31.76
C ILE A 18 -8.14 -11.34 -31.30
N ALA A 19 -7.99 -10.18 -30.66
CA ALA A 19 -6.81 -9.89 -29.88
C ALA A 19 -6.76 -10.99 -28.80
N CYS A 20 -5.95 -12.02 -29.00
CA CYS A 20 -5.48 -12.88 -27.95
C CYS A 20 -4.71 -12.00 -26.98
N THR A 21 -5.40 -11.41 -26.02
CA THR A 21 -4.78 -10.93 -24.79
C THR A 21 -4.19 -12.17 -24.14
N ALA A 22 -2.88 -12.36 -24.28
CA ALA A 22 -2.16 -13.36 -23.51
C ALA A 22 -2.55 -13.14 -22.04
N PRO A 23 -2.82 -14.20 -21.25
CA PRO A 23 -3.10 -14.05 -19.83
C PRO A 23 -1.90 -13.35 -19.23
N GLN A 24 -2.11 -12.10 -18.80
CA GLN A 24 -1.12 -11.34 -18.08
C GLN A 24 -0.84 -12.16 -16.82
N LYS A 25 0.36 -12.75 -16.75
CA LYS A 25 0.81 -13.52 -15.60
C LYS A 25 0.60 -12.60 -14.40
N ALA A 26 -0.43 -12.87 -13.60
CA ALA A 26 -0.66 -12.14 -12.38
C ALA A 26 0.63 -12.24 -11.56
N GLU A 27 1.34 -11.14 -11.44
CA GLU A 27 2.53 -11.07 -10.62
C GLU A 27 2.06 -11.45 -9.21
N THR A 28 2.57 -12.56 -8.70
CA THR A 28 2.14 -13.08 -7.40
C THR A 28 2.63 -12.09 -6.36
N GLU A 29 1.70 -11.33 -5.79
CA GLU A 29 1.98 -10.38 -4.70
C GLU A 29 2.80 -11.08 -3.61
N LYS A 30 3.89 -10.46 -3.21
CA LYS A 30 4.77 -10.99 -2.16
C LYS A 30 4.04 -11.08 -0.83
N TRP A 31 4.45 -12.02 0.01
CA TRP A 31 3.87 -12.19 1.35
C TRP A 31 4.00 -10.92 2.21
N SER A 32 5.11 -10.20 2.09
CA SER A 32 5.32 -8.91 2.78
C SER A 32 4.28 -7.88 2.39
N GLU A 33 4.03 -7.70 1.09
CA GLU A 33 3.01 -6.80 0.57
C GLU A 33 1.60 -7.19 1.05
N ARG A 34 1.28 -8.49 1.01
CA ARG A 34 -0.02 -8.99 1.50
C ARG A 34 -0.21 -8.73 2.99
N MET A 35 0.85 -8.91 3.78
CA MET A 35 0.82 -8.63 5.22
C MET A 35 0.63 -7.13 5.47
N ALA A 36 1.42 -6.28 4.82
CA ALA A 36 1.33 -4.83 4.93
C ALA A 36 -0.08 -4.32 4.57
N ARG A 37 -0.62 -4.73 3.41
CA ARG A 37 -1.99 -4.36 2.99
C ARG A 37 -3.07 -4.88 3.95
N SER A 38 -2.89 -6.08 4.50
CA SER A 38 -3.81 -6.64 5.50
C SER A 38 -3.83 -5.82 6.78
N GLU A 39 -2.65 -5.37 7.23
CA GLU A 39 -2.52 -4.54 8.43
C GLU A 39 -3.15 -3.17 8.22
N MET A 40 -2.86 -2.50 7.10
CA MET A 40 -3.47 -1.21 6.73
C MET A 40 -4.99 -1.32 6.62
N LYS A 41 -5.52 -2.43 6.10
CA LYS A 41 -6.96 -2.67 6.03
C LYS A 41 -7.59 -2.88 7.42
N ARG A 42 -6.87 -3.54 8.32
CA ARG A 42 -7.32 -3.82 9.69
C ARG A 42 -7.28 -2.56 10.56
N PHE A 43 -6.26 -1.75 10.38
CA PHE A 43 -6.02 -0.52 11.11
C PHE A 43 -5.82 0.64 10.10
N PRO A 44 -6.89 1.26 9.62
CA PRO A 44 -6.80 2.36 8.64
C PRO A 44 -5.93 3.52 9.10
N GLU A 45 -5.88 3.75 10.41
CA GLU A 45 -4.97 4.68 11.03
C GLU A 45 -3.89 3.92 11.81
N PRO A 46 -2.59 4.14 11.57
CA PRO A 46 -1.51 3.33 12.16
C PRO A 46 -1.44 3.39 13.69
N TRP A 47 -1.95 4.45 14.31
CA TRP A 47 -2.06 4.52 15.77
C TRP A 47 -3.11 3.57 16.37
N MET A 48 -4.03 3.00 15.53
CA MET A 48 -5.04 2.03 15.97
C MET A 48 -4.47 0.62 16.21
N ILE A 49 -3.23 0.37 15.81
CA ILE A 49 -2.54 -0.90 16.06
C ILE A 49 -2.67 -1.26 17.53
N GLU A 50 -2.78 -2.55 17.84
CA GLU A 50 -3.11 -3.08 19.18
C GLU A 50 -4.48 -2.62 19.70
N LYS A 51 -5.40 -2.19 18.81
CA LYS A 51 -6.71 -1.65 19.18
C LYS A 51 -6.63 -0.42 20.10
N ALA A 52 -5.57 0.36 19.94
CA ALA A 52 -5.43 1.62 20.67
C ALA A 52 -6.62 2.55 20.38
N LYS A 53 -7.04 3.28 21.37
CA LYS A 53 -8.15 4.24 21.31
C LYS A 53 -7.71 5.67 21.02
N VAL A 54 -6.44 5.93 21.22
CA VAL A 54 -5.80 7.23 21.01
C VAL A 54 -4.37 7.02 20.51
N PRO A 55 -3.82 7.97 19.74
CA PRO A 55 -2.43 7.92 19.33
C PRO A 55 -1.49 7.82 20.54
N ARG A 56 -0.56 6.89 20.49
CA ARG A 56 0.46 6.71 21.52
C ARG A 56 1.77 6.25 20.92
N TRP A 57 2.89 6.68 21.50
CA TRP A 57 4.19 6.17 21.21
C TRP A 57 4.34 4.77 21.79
N GLY A 58 4.87 3.82 21.04
CA GLY A 58 5.06 2.47 21.53
C GLY A 58 5.82 1.58 20.56
N TYR A 59 6.51 0.60 21.13
CA TYR A 59 7.37 -0.35 20.41
C TYR A 59 6.67 -1.06 19.24
N THR A 60 5.48 -1.61 19.47
CA THR A 60 4.73 -2.36 18.44
C THR A 60 4.39 -1.47 17.26
N HIS A 61 3.95 -0.23 17.53
CA HIS A 61 3.66 0.75 16.48
C HIS A 61 4.91 1.07 15.68
N GLY A 62 6.04 1.29 16.35
CA GLY A 62 7.32 1.58 15.69
C GLY A 62 7.79 0.43 14.79
N LEU A 63 7.64 -0.82 15.22
CA LEU A 63 7.96 -1.99 14.40
C LEU A 63 7.12 -2.06 13.13
N VAL A 64 5.81 -1.87 13.24
CA VAL A 64 4.91 -1.90 12.07
C VAL A 64 5.22 -0.75 11.13
N VAL A 65 5.37 0.46 11.64
CA VAL A 65 5.71 1.65 10.83
C VAL A 65 7.04 1.45 10.12
N LYS A 66 8.06 0.92 10.80
CA LYS A 66 9.34 0.60 10.19
C LYS A 66 9.19 -0.44 9.08
N SER A 67 8.37 -1.46 9.28
CA SER A 67 8.11 -2.49 8.26
C SER A 67 7.44 -1.88 7.02
N MET A 68 6.54 -0.93 7.19
CA MET A 68 5.93 -0.19 6.07
C MET A 68 6.97 0.65 5.30
N LEU A 69 7.88 1.30 5.99
CA LEU A 69 8.97 2.05 5.35
C LEU A 69 9.92 1.13 4.56
N GLU A 70 10.21 -0.07 5.06
CA GLU A 70 11.00 -1.04 4.30
C GLU A 70 10.23 -1.55 3.07
N GLU A 71 8.92 -1.79 3.18
CA GLU A 71 8.10 -2.21 2.05
C GLU A 71 8.04 -1.11 0.98
N TRP A 72 7.91 0.16 1.37
CA TRP A 72 8.04 1.28 0.45
C TRP A 72 9.37 1.31 -0.29
N LYS A 73 10.49 1.10 0.40
CA LYS A 73 11.81 1.04 -0.23
C LYS A 73 11.95 -0.07 -1.25
N HIS A 74 11.31 -1.21 -1.00
CA HIS A 74 11.36 -2.37 -1.89
C HIS A 74 10.43 -2.28 -3.09
N THR A 75 9.26 -1.67 -2.91
CA THR A 75 8.20 -1.64 -3.93
C THR A 75 8.14 -0.32 -4.68
N GLY A 76 8.56 0.79 -4.05
CA GLY A 76 8.33 2.15 -4.53
C GLY A 76 6.88 2.63 -4.35
N ASP A 77 5.98 1.82 -3.79
CA ASP A 77 4.59 2.18 -3.55
C ASP A 77 4.50 3.16 -2.36
N SER A 78 4.21 4.43 -2.67
CA SER A 78 4.14 5.51 -1.67
C SER A 78 3.04 5.32 -0.63
N THR A 79 2.07 4.43 -0.87
CA THR A 79 0.99 4.14 0.08
C THR A 79 1.53 3.68 1.43
N TYR A 80 2.60 2.90 1.43
CA TYR A 80 3.26 2.44 2.66
C TYR A 80 3.95 3.58 3.40
N TYR A 81 4.60 4.50 2.67
CA TYR A 81 5.21 5.69 3.25
C TYR A 81 4.17 6.62 3.87
N GLU A 82 3.07 6.89 3.16
CA GLU A 82 2.00 7.74 3.66
C GLU A 82 1.38 7.16 4.94
N TYR A 83 1.16 5.85 4.99
CA TYR A 83 0.69 5.19 6.19
C TYR A 83 1.65 5.37 7.37
N ALA A 84 2.96 5.18 7.16
CA ALA A 84 3.97 5.40 8.19
C ALA A 84 4.01 6.87 8.64
N LYS A 85 3.89 7.81 7.69
CA LYS A 85 3.89 9.25 7.96
C LYS A 85 2.72 9.69 8.85
N ILE A 86 1.53 9.14 8.65
CA ILE A 86 0.36 9.43 9.49
C ILE A 86 0.65 9.16 10.97
N TYR A 87 1.37 8.10 11.29
CA TYR A 87 1.75 7.80 12.67
C TYR A 87 2.66 8.88 13.25
N ALA A 88 3.72 9.25 12.53
CA ALA A 88 4.63 10.29 12.95
C ALA A 88 3.91 11.64 13.15
N ASP A 89 3.10 12.05 12.16
CA ASP A 89 2.35 13.31 12.20
C ASP A 89 1.33 13.37 13.36
N SER A 90 0.80 12.22 13.77
CA SER A 90 -0.14 12.16 14.90
C SER A 90 0.52 12.39 16.26
N LEU A 91 1.81 12.10 16.38
CA LEU A 91 2.54 12.07 17.64
C LEU A 91 3.61 13.13 17.77
N ILE A 92 4.26 13.54 16.70
CA ILE A 92 5.35 14.51 16.74
C ILE A 92 4.77 15.90 16.51
N ASP A 93 5.04 16.82 17.42
CA ASP A 93 4.64 18.22 17.28
C ASP A 93 5.63 19.02 16.42
N THR A 94 5.32 20.30 16.21
CA THR A 94 6.15 21.20 15.38
C THR A 94 7.55 21.43 15.94
N ASP A 95 7.74 21.24 17.23
CA ASP A 95 9.00 21.42 17.94
C ASP A 95 9.81 20.12 18.02
N GLY A 96 9.27 19.02 17.45
CA GLY A 96 9.91 17.71 17.43
C GLY A 96 9.70 16.89 18.69
N HIS A 97 8.82 17.29 19.60
CA HIS A 97 8.51 16.50 20.79
C HIS A 97 7.51 15.38 20.47
N ILE A 98 7.73 14.25 21.09
CA ILE A 98 6.82 13.10 21.00
C ILE A 98 5.80 13.20 22.13
N LYS A 99 4.55 13.55 21.81
CA LYS A 99 3.47 13.91 22.74
C LYS A 99 3.22 12.92 23.88
N THR A 100 3.39 11.63 23.63
CA THR A 100 3.07 10.57 24.61
C THR A 100 4.30 9.87 25.17
N MET A 101 5.49 10.27 24.76
CA MET A 101 6.74 9.68 25.23
C MET A 101 7.05 10.19 26.65
N LYS A 102 7.33 9.24 27.57
CA LYS A 102 7.74 9.54 28.94
C LYS A 102 9.26 9.51 29.02
N TYR A 103 9.92 10.63 28.78
CA TYR A 103 11.39 10.74 28.72
C TYR A 103 12.12 10.27 29.98
N LEU A 104 11.48 10.29 31.14
CA LEU A 104 12.07 9.87 32.43
C LEU A 104 11.67 8.45 32.85
N SER A 105 10.98 7.69 32.02
CA SER A 105 10.50 6.36 32.42
C SER A 105 11.56 5.25 32.28
N PHE A 106 12.72 5.52 31.68
CA PHE A 106 13.82 4.57 31.46
C PHE A 106 13.34 3.20 30.93
N ASN A 107 12.25 3.19 30.16
CA ASN A 107 11.71 1.98 29.57
C ASN A 107 12.27 1.83 28.14
N ILE A 108 12.94 0.70 27.87
CA ILE A 108 13.54 0.40 26.57
C ILE A 108 12.50 0.36 25.45
N ASP A 109 11.25 0.00 25.77
CA ASP A 109 10.16 -0.02 24.78
C ASP A 109 9.83 1.37 24.23
N ASN A 110 10.21 2.43 24.94
CA ASN A 110 10.02 3.80 24.49
C ASN A 110 11.11 4.28 23.52
N VAL A 111 12.22 3.54 23.38
CA VAL A 111 13.35 3.92 22.51
C VAL A 111 13.13 3.51 21.07
N ASN A 112 12.32 2.47 20.84
CA ASN A 112 12.07 1.87 19.53
C ASN A 112 10.64 2.11 19.01
N GLY A 113 9.97 3.09 19.52
CA GLY A 113 8.64 3.49 19.02
C GLY A 113 8.71 4.29 17.73
#